data_3dde09528cf5cdd18131bff708821073
#
_entry.id   3dde09528cf5cdd18131bff708821073
#
_cell.length_a   1.000
_cell.length_b   1.000
_cell.length_c   1.000
_cell.angle_alpha   90.00
_cell.angle_beta   90.00
_cell.angle_gamma   90.00
#
_symmetry.space_group_name_H-M   'P 1'
#
loop_
_entity.id
_entity.type
_entity.pdbx_description
1 polymer ?
#
loop_
_entity_poly.entity_id
_entity_poly.type
_entity_poly.pdbx_seq_one_letter_code
_entity_poly.pdbx_strand_id
1 'polypeptide(L)'
;MNQFLPEGLYPQPEGYTREDLLLAMQQRKILQAAAIKCDERHNLHVALGCCKGIIPRAEAARGILGGETRDIAILSRVGRPICFTVMGFAPDGTALLSRRSAQEAALEQIFRENRPGDILPAVVTGLAPFGAFCDIGCGASGLLGLRNLCVSRLTHPGDLLRVGQRLPVLIQSLDPARRRVALTLQELLGTWEENAA
;
A
#
# COMPACT_ATOMS: atom_id res chain seq x y z
N MET A 1 13.31 1.50 14.34
CA MET A 1 12.09 0.68 14.19
C MET A 1 11.88 0.42 12.70
N ASN A 2 11.52 -0.82 12.31
CA ASN A 2 11.31 -1.10 10.89
C ASN A 2 10.00 -0.48 10.43
N GLN A 3 10.08 0.60 9.66
CA GLN A 3 8.93 1.20 8.99
C GLN A 3 8.41 0.22 7.91
N PHE A 4 7.08 0.07 7.79
CA PHE A 4 6.50 -0.68 6.71
C PHE A 4 6.75 0.04 5.37
N LEU A 5 7.21 -0.73 4.37
CA LEU A 5 7.50 -0.22 3.04
C LEU A 5 6.28 -0.36 2.12
N PRO A 6 6.15 0.46 1.07
CA PRO A 6 5.21 0.23 -0.02
C PRO A 6 5.35 -1.17 -0.64
N GLU A 7 4.24 -1.68 -1.18
CA GLU A 7 4.21 -2.96 -1.90
C GLU A 7 5.22 -2.95 -3.07
N GLY A 8 5.99 -4.01 -3.20
CA GLY A 8 7.04 -4.14 -4.20
C GLY A 8 8.40 -3.56 -3.82
N LEU A 9 8.53 -2.90 -2.67
CA LEU A 9 9.83 -2.44 -2.16
C LEU A 9 10.48 -3.42 -1.18
N TYR A 10 9.74 -4.43 -0.71
CA TYR A 10 10.31 -5.52 0.07
C TYR A 10 11.12 -6.47 -0.82
N PRO A 11 12.15 -7.13 -0.25
CA PRO A 11 12.78 -8.27 -0.93
C PRO A 11 11.73 -9.31 -1.30
N GLN A 12 11.83 -9.84 -2.53
CA GLN A 12 10.93 -10.90 -2.99
C GLN A 12 11.49 -12.25 -2.55
N PRO A 13 10.81 -13.02 -1.70
CA PRO A 13 11.19 -14.40 -1.42
C PRO A 13 10.88 -15.27 -2.64
N GLU A 14 11.67 -16.32 -2.86
CA GLU A 14 11.41 -17.33 -3.89
C GLU A 14 10.13 -18.14 -3.59
N GLY A 15 9.70 -18.16 -2.35
CA GLY A 15 8.49 -18.80 -1.85
C GLY A 15 8.51 -18.89 -0.33
N TYR A 16 7.43 -19.42 0.22
CA TYR A 16 7.30 -19.68 1.65
C TYR A 16 7.11 -21.18 1.89
N THR A 17 7.66 -21.69 2.99
CA THR A 17 7.29 -23.00 3.51
C THR A 17 5.99 -22.90 4.32
N ARG A 18 5.35 -24.03 4.61
CA ARG A 18 4.18 -24.04 5.49
C ARG A 18 4.53 -23.56 6.91
N GLU A 19 5.73 -23.86 7.37
CA GLU A 19 6.24 -23.42 8.68
C GLU A 19 6.40 -21.90 8.74
N ASP A 20 6.91 -21.29 7.66
CA ASP A 20 7.00 -19.82 7.56
C ASP A 20 5.63 -19.17 7.68
N LEU A 21 4.62 -19.74 7.01
CA LEU A 21 3.26 -19.21 7.04
C LEU A 21 2.61 -19.39 8.43
N LEU A 22 2.84 -20.51 9.10
CA LEU A 22 2.35 -20.75 10.46
C LEU A 22 2.99 -19.80 11.46
N LEU A 23 4.31 -19.61 11.36
CA LEU A 23 5.04 -18.66 12.20
C LEU A 23 4.58 -17.22 11.97
N ALA A 24 4.41 -16.84 10.69
CA ALA A 24 3.90 -15.52 10.34
C ALA A 24 2.47 -15.29 10.87
N MET A 25 1.62 -16.30 10.84
CA MET A 25 0.28 -16.24 11.42
C MET A 25 0.32 -16.01 12.93
N GLN A 26 1.14 -16.78 13.66
CA GLN A 26 1.30 -16.64 15.12
C GLN A 26 1.83 -15.26 15.50
N GLN A 27 2.81 -14.76 14.77
CA GLN A 27 3.47 -13.47 15.03
C GLN A 27 2.72 -12.28 14.43
N ARG A 28 1.63 -12.51 13.69
CA ARG A 28 0.93 -11.48 12.89
C ARG A 28 1.86 -10.71 11.95
N LYS A 29 2.87 -11.41 11.44
CA LYS A 29 3.88 -10.85 10.55
C LYS A 29 3.28 -10.56 9.18
N ILE A 30 3.62 -9.40 8.62
CA ILE A 30 3.27 -9.07 7.24
C ILE A 30 4.27 -9.75 6.31
N LEU A 31 3.73 -10.43 5.30
CA LEU A 31 4.47 -11.07 4.22
C LEU A 31 4.13 -10.39 2.89
N GLN A 32 4.96 -10.63 1.87
CA GLN A 32 4.73 -10.14 0.51
C GLN A 32 4.90 -11.27 -0.50
N ALA A 33 3.98 -11.36 -1.46
CA ALA A 33 4.09 -12.27 -2.61
C ALA A 33 3.31 -11.70 -3.80
N ALA A 34 3.48 -12.31 -4.98
CA ALA A 34 2.79 -11.90 -6.19
C ALA A 34 1.32 -12.33 -6.19
N ALA A 35 0.41 -11.40 -6.49
CA ALA A 35 -0.96 -11.73 -6.86
C ALA A 35 -0.98 -12.22 -8.32
N ILE A 36 -1.40 -13.48 -8.54
CA ILE A 36 -1.31 -14.12 -9.85
C ILE A 36 -2.59 -14.04 -10.67
N LYS A 37 -3.75 -13.96 -10.03
CA LYS A 37 -5.04 -13.78 -10.70
C LYS A 37 -6.10 -13.24 -9.74
N CYS A 38 -7.15 -12.68 -10.31
CA CYS A 38 -8.40 -12.35 -9.64
C CYS A 38 -9.51 -13.22 -10.22
N ASP A 39 -10.30 -13.89 -9.38
CA ASP A 39 -11.41 -14.71 -9.84
C ASP A 39 -12.70 -13.90 -10.05
N GLU A 40 -13.76 -14.54 -10.52
CA GLU A 40 -15.07 -13.91 -10.81
C GLU A 40 -15.74 -13.32 -9.56
N ARG A 41 -15.37 -13.77 -8.37
CA ARG A 41 -15.83 -13.23 -7.08
C ARG A 41 -14.91 -12.14 -6.52
N HIS A 42 -13.95 -11.69 -7.32
CA HIS A 42 -12.92 -10.71 -6.95
C HIS A 42 -12.01 -11.15 -5.79
N ASN A 43 -11.82 -12.47 -5.61
CA ASN A 43 -10.78 -12.95 -4.70
C ASN A 43 -9.42 -12.93 -5.43
N LEU A 44 -8.37 -12.50 -4.73
CA LEU A 44 -7.01 -12.54 -5.26
C LEU A 44 -6.34 -13.87 -4.90
N HIS A 45 -5.76 -14.51 -5.89
CA HIS A 45 -4.92 -15.69 -5.72
C HIS A 45 -3.46 -15.28 -5.66
N VAL A 46 -2.72 -15.82 -4.70
CA VAL A 46 -1.36 -15.41 -4.36
C VAL A 46 -0.41 -16.59 -4.50
N ALA A 47 0.77 -16.35 -5.08
CA ALA A 47 1.83 -17.34 -5.25
C ALA A 47 2.64 -17.47 -3.96
N LEU A 48 2.40 -18.51 -3.17
CA LEU A 48 3.12 -18.76 -1.92
C LEU A 48 4.26 -19.80 -2.05
N GLY A 49 4.25 -20.61 -3.10
CA GLY A 49 5.20 -21.68 -3.32
C GLY A 49 4.73 -23.03 -2.75
N CYS A 50 4.53 -23.10 -1.43
CA CYS A 50 4.16 -24.36 -0.76
C CYS A 50 2.68 -24.74 -0.86
N CYS A 51 1.79 -23.77 -1.04
CA CYS A 51 0.34 -23.98 -1.13
C CYS A 51 -0.33 -22.85 -1.91
N LYS A 52 -1.63 -23.03 -2.16
CA LYS A 52 -2.46 -21.94 -2.72
C LYS A 52 -2.70 -20.89 -1.65
N GLY A 53 -2.56 -19.62 -2.00
CA GLY A 53 -2.98 -18.49 -1.19
C GLY A 53 -4.20 -17.80 -1.80
N ILE A 54 -5.15 -17.42 -0.96
CA ILE A 54 -6.34 -16.68 -1.39
C ILE A 54 -6.61 -15.51 -0.44
N ILE A 55 -6.84 -14.34 -1.02
CA ILE A 55 -7.35 -13.17 -0.31
C ILE A 55 -8.80 -12.99 -0.73
N PRO A 56 -9.78 -13.26 0.14
CA PRO A 56 -11.19 -13.00 -0.15
C PRO A 56 -11.41 -11.52 -0.51
N ARG A 57 -12.40 -11.23 -1.36
CA ARG A 57 -12.73 -9.86 -1.77
C ARG A 57 -12.82 -8.89 -0.59
N ALA A 58 -13.48 -9.29 0.49
CA ALA A 58 -13.62 -8.46 1.70
C ALA A 58 -12.30 -8.11 2.38
N GLU A 59 -11.27 -8.94 2.17
CA GLU A 59 -9.92 -8.80 2.73
C GLU A 59 -8.91 -8.21 1.73
N ALA A 60 -9.32 -7.95 0.49
CA ALA A 60 -8.42 -7.52 -0.58
C ALA A 60 -7.97 -6.06 -0.46
N ALA A 61 -8.78 -5.20 0.14
CA ALA A 61 -8.41 -3.83 0.47
C ALA A 61 -9.33 -3.23 1.54
N ARG A 62 -8.83 -2.19 2.20
CA ARG A 62 -9.65 -1.33 3.05
C ARG A 62 -10.73 -0.66 2.20
N GLY A 63 -11.91 -0.43 2.81
CA GLY A 63 -13.00 0.30 2.17
C GLY A 63 -13.80 -0.48 1.12
N ILE A 64 -13.44 -1.72 0.80
CA ILE A 64 -14.20 -2.55 -0.15
C ILE A 64 -15.63 -2.81 0.36
N LEU A 65 -15.78 -3.20 1.62
CA LEU A 65 -17.09 -3.50 2.21
C LEU A 65 -17.96 -2.25 2.37
N GLY A 66 -17.36 -1.10 2.60
CA GLY A 66 -18.06 0.19 2.72
C GLY A 66 -18.30 0.88 1.37
N GLY A 67 -17.80 0.32 0.25
CA GLY A 67 -17.93 0.93 -1.08
C GLY A 67 -17.01 2.12 -1.33
N GLU A 68 -16.13 2.45 -0.40
CA GLU A 68 -15.12 3.51 -0.56
C GLU A 68 -14.04 3.13 -1.57
N THR A 69 -13.71 1.84 -1.63
CA THR A 69 -12.75 1.28 -2.59
C THR A 69 -13.51 0.40 -3.60
N ARG A 70 -13.27 0.63 -4.89
CA ARG A 70 -13.91 -0.11 -5.98
C ARG A 70 -13.14 -1.37 -6.32
N ASP A 71 -13.81 -2.38 -6.89
CA ASP A 71 -13.22 -3.67 -7.29
C ASP A 71 -12.06 -3.51 -8.30
N ILE A 72 -12.03 -2.45 -9.08
CA ILE A 72 -10.90 -2.14 -9.97
C ILE A 72 -9.57 -2.01 -9.21
N ALA A 73 -9.61 -1.58 -7.96
CA ALA A 73 -8.41 -1.52 -7.11
C ALA A 73 -7.89 -2.91 -6.75
N ILE A 74 -8.74 -3.93 -6.72
CA ILE A 74 -8.36 -5.33 -6.54
C ILE A 74 -7.76 -5.87 -7.83
N LEU A 75 -8.45 -5.68 -8.96
CA LEU A 75 -8.01 -6.11 -10.29
C LEU A 75 -6.64 -5.55 -10.65
N SER A 76 -6.37 -4.30 -10.28
CA SER A 76 -5.09 -3.63 -10.55
C SER A 76 -3.89 -4.25 -9.81
N ARG A 77 -4.12 -5.16 -8.85
CA ARG A 77 -3.05 -5.87 -8.12
C ARG A 77 -2.56 -7.13 -8.81
N VAL A 78 -3.29 -7.66 -9.77
CA VAL A 78 -2.88 -8.85 -10.52
C VAL A 78 -1.55 -8.60 -11.24
N GLY A 79 -0.62 -9.54 -11.11
CA GLY A 79 0.74 -9.42 -11.64
C GLY A 79 1.69 -8.56 -10.81
N ARG A 80 1.27 -8.11 -9.63
CA ARG A 80 2.06 -7.24 -8.76
C ARG A 80 2.29 -7.87 -7.39
N PRO A 81 3.41 -7.53 -6.72
CA PRO A 81 3.60 -7.89 -5.31
C PRO A 81 2.56 -7.18 -4.44
N ILE A 82 2.03 -7.90 -3.47
CA ILE A 82 1.09 -7.41 -2.47
C ILE A 82 1.50 -7.86 -1.09
N CYS A 83 1.25 -7.03 -0.08
CA CYS A 83 1.45 -7.36 1.32
C CYS A 83 0.20 -7.99 1.92
N PHE A 84 0.38 -8.93 2.83
CA PHE A 84 -0.73 -9.61 3.51
C PHE A 84 -0.30 -10.17 4.86
N THR A 85 -1.28 -10.48 5.70
CA THR A 85 -1.14 -11.34 6.88
C THR A 85 -1.81 -12.68 6.63
N VAL A 86 -1.35 -13.74 7.29
CA VAL A 86 -1.97 -15.05 7.25
C VAL A 86 -3.06 -15.11 8.32
N MET A 87 -4.31 -15.34 7.92
CA MET A 87 -5.47 -15.45 8.82
C MET A 87 -5.69 -16.89 9.30
N GLY A 88 -5.34 -17.88 8.48
CA GLY A 88 -5.58 -19.29 8.76
C GLY A 88 -5.43 -20.15 7.51
N PHE A 89 -5.91 -21.37 7.61
CA PHE A 89 -5.89 -22.35 6.52
C PHE A 89 -7.26 -23.00 6.36
N ALA A 90 -7.69 -23.16 5.14
CA ALA A 90 -8.88 -23.95 4.82
C ALA A 90 -8.59 -25.47 4.96
N PRO A 91 -9.64 -26.33 5.05
CA PRO A 91 -9.46 -27.77 5.18
C PRO A 91 -8.65 -28.43 4.05
N ASP A 92 -8.68 -27.86 2.85
CA ASP A 92 -7.90 -28.29 1.69
C ASP A 92 -6.42 -27.84 1.71
N GLY A 93 -6.00 -27.13 2.77
CA GLY A 93 -4.64 -26.59 2.94
C GLY A 93 -4.41 -25.22 2.30
N THR A 94 -5.40 -24.63 1.65
CA THR A 94 -5.31 -23.27 1.10
C THR A 94 -5.11 -22.25 2.22
N ALA A 95 -4.09 -21.39 2.09
CA ALA A 95 -3.85 -20.30 3.04
C ALA A 95 -4.86 -19.17 2.82
N LEU A 96 -5.55 -18.77 3.88
CA LEU A 96 -6.45 -17.61 3.89
C LEU A 96 -5.67 -16.36 4.33
N LEU A 97 -5.68 -15.34 3.49
CA LEU A 97 -4.83 -14.18 3.63
C LEU A 97 -5.66 -12.89 3.72
N SER A 98 -5.11 -11.85 4.35
CA SER A 98 -5.72 -10.52 4.43
C SER A 98 -4.72 -9.43 4.05
N ARG A 99 -4.97 -8.75 2.93
CA ARG A 99 -4.28 -7.53 2.55
C ARG A 99 -4.79 -6.34 3.37
N ARG A 100 -6.09 -6.32 3.66
CA ARG A 100 -6.71 -5.29 4.49
C ARG A 100 -6.03 -5.19 5.87
N SER A 101 -5.76 -6.33 6.51
CA SER A 101 -5.07 -6.37 7.80
C SER A 101 -3.64 -5.79 7.71
N ALA A 102 -2.90 -6.04 6.63
CA ALA A 102 -1.59 -5.45 6.41
C ALA A 102 -1.67 -3.92 6.22
N GLN A 103 -2.64 -3.43 5.46
CA GLN A 103 -2.89 -1.99 5.28
C GLN A 103 -3.25 -1.30 6.61
N GLU A 104 -4.09 -1.94 7.43
CA GLU A 104 -4.47 -1.42 8.75
C GLU A 104 -3.25 -1.32 9.68
N ALA A 105 -2.42 -2.37 9.73
CA ALA A 105 -1.22 -2.36 10.56
C ALA A 105 -0.23 -1.26 10.14
N ALA A 106 -0.06 -1.03 8.83
CA ALA A 106 0.80 0.03 8.32
C ALA A 106 0.26 1.43 8.70
N LEU A 107 -1.04 1.67 8.56
CA LEU A 107 -1.65 2.94 8.96
C LEU A 107 -1.55 3.17 10.46
N GLU A 108 -1.80 2.14 11.28
CA GLU A 108 -1.64 2.24 12.74
C GLU A 108 -0.21 2.65 13.13
N GLN A 109 0.78 2.05 12.47
CA GLN A 109 2.17 2.42 12.70
C GLN A 109 2.42 3.87 12.33
N ILE A 110 1.95 4.33 11.15
CA ILE A 110 2.12 5.70 10.70
C ILE A 110 1.49 6.68 11.70
N PHE A 111 0.26 6.44 12.15
CA PHE A 111 -0.40 7.32 13.11
C PHE A 111 0.28 7.35 14.48
N ARG A 112 0.87 6.23 14.90
CA ARG A 112 1.55 6.13 16.20
C ARG A 112 2.95 6.74 16.18
N GLU A 113 3.71 6.51 15.12
CA GLU A 113 5.16 6.76 15.09
C GLU A 113 5.56 7.98 14.28
N ASN A 114 4.70 8.47 13.37
CA ASN A 114 5.02 9.58 12.50
C ASN A 114 4.27 10.87 12.85
N ARG A 115 4.79 11.98 12.35
CA ARG A 115 4.26 13.33 12.54
C ARG A 115 4.22 14.09 11.21
N PRO A 116 3.43 15.16 11.08
CA PRO A 116 3.56 16.11 9.96
C PRO A 116 5.00 16.59 9.82
N GLY A 117 5.52 16.59 8.59
CA GLY A 117 6.91 16.90 8.26
C GLY A 117 7.82 15.68 8.13
N ASP A 118 7.42 14.50 8.61
CA ASP A 118 8.20 13.27 8.40
C ASP A 118 8.16 12.83 6.94
N ILE A 119 9.29 12.29 6.48
CA ILE A 119 9.43 11.75 5.12
C ILE A 119 9.12 10.27 5.10
N LEU A 120 8.26 9.85 4.16
CA LEU A 120 7.93 8.46 3.89
C LEU A 120 8.35 8.06 2.47
N PRO A 121 8.82 6.83 2.26
CA PRO A 121 8.90 6.27 0.92
C PRO A 121 7.49 6.01 0.39
N ALA A 122 7.25 6.32 -0.87
CA ALA A 122 5.95 6.14 -1.49
C ALA A 122 6.05 5.60 -2.92
N VAL A 123 4.98 4.95 -3.37
CA VAL A 123 4.79 4.52 -4.75
C VAL A 123 3.45 5.04 -5.24
N VAL A 124 3.44 5.77 -6.35
CA VAL A 124 2.20 6.25 -6.97
C VAL A 124 1.37 5.07 -7.47
N THR A 125 0.15 4.93 -6.97
CA THR A 125 -0.76 3.83 -7.30
C THR A 125 -1.92 4.24 -8.20
N GLY A 126 -2.25 5.53 -8.24
CA GLY A 126 -3.31 6.05 -9.08
C GLY A 126 -3.25 7.57 -9.21
N LEU A 127 -3.82 8.08 -10.29
CA LEU A 127 -3.93 9.51 -10.57
C LEU A 127 -5.40 9.88 -10.70
N ALA A 128 -5.78 11.01 -10.11
CA ALA A 128 -7.10 11.61 -10.20
C ALA A 128 -6.95 13.13 -10.46
N PRO A 129 -7.96 13.82 -11.00
CA PRO A 129 -7.85 15.26 -11.27
C PRO A 129 -7.47 16.12 -10.05
N PHE A 130 -7.78 15.65 -8.84
CA PHE A 130 -7.51 16.36 -7.58
C PHE A 130 -6.20 15.96 -6.90
N GLY A 131 -5.47 14.95 -7.41
CA GLY A 131 -4.21 14.51 -6.81
C GLY A 131 -3.79 13.09 -7.20
N ALA A 132 -2.76 12.59 -6.54
CA ALA A 132 -2.23 11.25 -6.72
C ALA A 132 -2.42 10.42 -5.44
N PHE A 133 -2.86 9.17 -5.62
CA PHE A 133 -2.86 8.18 -4.55
C PHE A 133 -1.48 7.51 -4.49
N CYS A 134 -0.93 7.42 -3.30
CA CYS A 134 0.38 6.83 -3.06
C CYS A 134 0.28 5.72 -2.02
N ASP A 135 0.89 4.57 -2.30
CA ASP A 135 1.15 3.54 -1.31
C ASP A 135 2.29 4.05 -0.40
N ILE A 136 2.01 4.19 0.88
CA ILE A 136 2.93 4.67 1.91
C ILE A 136 3.31 3.57 2.91
N GLY A 137 2.93 2.34 2.64
CA GLY A 137 3.26 1.15 3.41
C GLY A 137 2.23 0.05 3.24
N CYS A 138 2.65 -1.14 2.79
CA CYS A 138 1.82 -2.33 2.63
C CYS A 138 0.51 -2.10 1.86
N GLY A 139 0.49 -1.19 0.88
CA GLY A 139 -0.71 -0.82 0.14
C GLY A 139 -1.63 0.16 0.85
N ALA A 140 -1.24 0.68 2.02
CA ALA A 140 -1.97 1.76 2.68
C ALA A 140 -1.84 3.05 1.87
N SER A 141 -2.97 3.70 1.58
CA SER A 141 -3.02 4.84 0.68
C SER A 141 -2.93 6.18 1.41
N GLY A 142 -2.02 7.04 0.95
CA GLY A 142 -2.01 8.46 1.24
C GLY A 142 -2.44 9.27 0.01
N LEU A 143 -2.94 10.48 0.21
CA LEU A 143 -3.34 11.40 -0.86
C LEU A 143 -2.36 12.56 -0.97
N LEU A 144 -1.70 12.65 -2.12
CA LEU A 144 -0.86 13.76 -2.52
C LEU A 144 -1.72 14.71 -3.37
N GLY A 145 -2.26 15.75 -2.74
CA GLY A 145 -3.16 16.70 -3.39
C GLY A 145 -2.48 17.50 -4.50
N LEU A 146 -3.22 17.88 -5.54
CA LEU A 146 -2.70 18.59 -6.71
C LEU A 146 -1.92 19.87 -6.32
N ARG A 147 -2.42 20.61 -5.34
CA ARG A 147 -1.77 21.84 -4.85
C ARG A 147 -0.46 21.59 -4.09
N ASN A 148 -0.24 20.36 -3.66
CA ASN A 148 0.93 19.94 -2.86
C ASN A 148 2.01 19.26 -3.73
N LEU A 149 1.82 19.22 -5.06
CA LEU A 149 2.77 18.60 -5.99
C LEU A 149 3.94 19.49 -6.35
N CYS A 150 3.67 20.79 -6.55
CA CYS A 150 4.71 21.78 -6.87
C CYS A 150 4.20 23.20 -6.59
N VAL A 151 5.14 24.14 -6.66
CA VAL A 151 4.87 25.59 -6.49
C VAL A 151 4.17 26.17 -7.72
N SER A 152 4.30 25.54 -8.88
CA SER A 152 3.70 25.97 -10.14
C SER A 152 2.25 25.51 -10.28
N ARG A 153 1.46 26.25 -11.06
CA ARG A 153 0.08 25.87 -11.36
C ARG A 153 0.06 24.65 -12.27
N LEU A 154 -0.39 23.51 -11.72
CA LEU A 154 -0.65 22.29 -12.48
C LEU A 154 -2.14 22.12 -12.74
N THR A 155 -2.48 21.54 -13.88
CA THR A 155 -3.85 21.19 -14.25
C THR A 155 -4.17 19.74 -13.92
N HIS A 156 -3.16 18.85 -13.96
CA HIS A 156 -3.33 17.44 -13.67
C HIS A 156 -2.05 16.84 -13.04
N PRO A 157 -2.17 15.90 -12.06
CA PRO A 157 -1.01 15.23 -11.48
C PRO A 157 -0.14 14.47 -12.49
N GLY A 158 -0.74 13.98 -13.58
CA GLY A 158 -0.07 13.29 -14.67
C GLY A 158 0.96 14.12 -15.43
N ASP A 159 0.96 15.44 -15.24
CA ASP A 159 1.99 16.32 -15.81
C ASP A 159 3.35 16.13 -15.13
N LEU A 160 3.35 15.67 -13.86
CA LEU A 160 4.58 15.42 -13.07
C LEU A 160 4.78 13.98 -12.62
N LEU A 161 3.71 13.22 -12.43
CA LEU A 161 3.74 11.91 -11.80
C LEU A 161 3.25 10.81 -12.74
N ARG A 162 3.75 9.60 -12.51
CA ARG A 162 3.33 8.39 -13.22
C ARG A 162 3.01 7.27 -12.24
N VAL A 163 1.99 6.47 -12.55
CA VAL A 163 1.68 5.26 -11.77
C VAL A 163 2.90 4.32 -11.76
N GLY A 164 3.27 3.83 -10.57
CA GLY A 164 4.46 3.03 -10.35
C GLY A 164 5.72 3.84 -10.00
N GLN A 165 5.67 5.15 -10.09
CA GLN A 165 6.80 6.02 -9.72
C GLN A 165 7.08 5.92 -8.22
N ARG A 166 8.35 5.74 -7.87
CA ARG A 166 8.85 5.76 -6.49
C ARG A 166 9.36 7.15 -6.17
N LEU A 167 8.95 7.69 -5.04
CA LEU A 167 9.38 9.02 -4.59
C LEU A 167 9.27 9.14 -3.07
N PRO A 168 10.12 9.96 -2.44
CA PRO A 168 9.87 10.37 -1.06
C PRO A 168 8.72 11.39 -1.03
N VAL A 169 7.91 11.34 0.02
CA VAL A 169 6.82 12.29 0.28
C VAL A 169 6.89 12.75 1.74
N LEU A 170 6.45 13.96 2.02
CA LEU A 170 6.25 14.41 3.40
C LEU A 170 4.81 14.20 3.83
N ILE A 171 4.64 13.87 5.09
CA ILE A 171 3.34 13.90 5.74
C ILE A 171 2.93 15.36 5.93
N GLN A 172 1.85 15.79 5.28
CA GLN A 172 1.26 17.10 5.49
C GLN A 172 0.36 17.11 6.72
N SER A 173 -0.50 16.11 6.84
CA SER A 173 -1.40 15.96 7.99
C SER A 173 -1.84 14.52 8.19
N LEU A 174 -2.20 14.20 9.41
CA LEU A 174 -2.70 12.91 9.84
C LEU A 174 -4.11 13.07 10.41
N ASP A 175 -5.06 12.28 9.94
CA ASP A 175 -6.43 12.20 10.48
C ASP A 175 -6.73 10.75 10.89
N PRO A 176 -6.39 10.36 12.13
CA PRO A 176 -6.63 9.00 12.63
C PRO A 176 -8.13 8.63 12.67
N ALA A 177 -9.01 9.59 12.94
CA ALA A 177 -10.46 9.35 13.03
C ALA A 177 -11.04 8.94 11.68
N ARG A 178 -10.60 9.59 10.60
CA ARG A 178 -11.00 9.26 9.22
C ARG A 178 -10.05 8.29 8.53
N ARG A 179 -8.99 7.88 9.21
CA ARG A 179 -7.96 6.97 8.67
C ARG A 179 -7.33 7.51 7.39
N ARG A 180 -7.02 8.81 7.34
CA ARG A 180 -6.47 9.51 6.18
C ARG A 180 -5.11 10.11 6.48
N VAL A 181 -4.24 10.04 5.46
CA VAL A 181 -2.91 10.66 5.45
C VAL A 181 -2.84 11.59 4.25
N ALA A 182 -2.65 12.88 4.49
CA ALA A 182 -2.38 13.85 3.44
C ALA A 182 -0.87 14.02 3.27
N LEU A 183 -0.43 14.12 2.02
CA LEU A 183 0.98 14.15 1.62
C LEU A 183 1.29 15.44 0.88
N THR A 184 2.57 15.85 0.87
CA THR A 184 3.07 17.01 0.13
C THR A 184 4.48 16.75 -0.42
N LEU A 185 4.82 17.42 -1.52
CA LEU A 185 6.17 17.52 -2.07
C LEU A 185 6.75 18.94 -1.96
N GLN A 186 5.95 19.93 -1.61
CA GLN A 186 6.35 21.34 -1.69
C GLN A 186 7.59 21.67 -0.85
N GLU A 187 7.66 21.17 0.38
CA GLU A 187 8.81 21.42 1.25
C GLU A 187 10.09 20.70 0.77
N LEU A 188 9.95 19.57 0.09
CA LEU A 188 11.08 18.89 -0.54
C LEU A 188 11.63 19.69 -1.73
N LEU A 189 10.78 20.41 -2.47
CA LEU A 189 11.17 21.22 -3.60
C LEU A 189 11.78 22.56 -3.17
N GLY A 190 11.29 23.16 -2.08
CA GLY A 190 11.84 24.42 -1.53
C GLY A 190 13.29 24.31 -1.05
N THR A 191 13.68 23.16 -0.50
CA THR A 191 15.06 22.91 -0.07
C THR A 191 16.06 22.78 -1.24
N TRP A 192 15.59 22.52 -2.47
CA TRP A 192 16.45 22.44 -3.66
C TRP A 192 16.77 23.82 -4.24
N GLU A 193 15.85 24.78 -4.14
CA GLU A 193 16.08 26.16 -4.61
C GLU A 193 17.02 26.93 -3.66
N GLU A 194 16.95 26.67 -2.35
CA GLU A 194 17.86 27.26 -1.36
C GLU A 194 19.29 26.72 -1.43
N ASN A 195 19.50 25.51 -1.97
CA ASN A 195 20.83 24.92 -2.12
C ASN A 195 21.46 25.13 -3.52
N ALA A 196 20.77 25.81 -4.44
CA ALA A 196 21.24 26.10 -5.79
C ALA A 196 21.74 27.55 -5.95
N ALA A 197 21.85 28.33 -4.87
CA ALA A 197 22.36 29.68 -4.84
C ALA A 197 23.79 29.77 -4.32
#